data_a655f5d74c7cb661200c1fc907674c3f
#
_entry.id   a655f5d74c7cb661200c1fc907674c3f
#
_cell.length_a   1.000
_cell.length_b   1.000
_cell.length_c   1.000
_cell.angle_alpha   90.00
_cell.angle_beta   90.00
_cell.angle_gamma   90.00
#
_symmetry.space_group_name_H-M   'P 1'
#
loop_
_entity.id
_entity.type
_entity.pdbx_description
1 polymer ?
#
loop_
_entity_poly.entity_id
_entity_poly.type
_entity_poly.pdbx_seq_one_letter_code
_entity_poly.pdbx_strand_id
1 'polypeptide(L)'
;FICTLKIKRKVAIDFLLPTAGEVDLAMFNLVGQRVALLAAGHYPAGRNEVIWNGLDLGGRPLAAGVYFYRLRYAGRAAVRKLVLLP
;
A
#
# COMPACT_ATOMS: atom_id res chain seq x y z
N PHE A 1 -9.47 -6.16 -6.90
CA PHE A 1 -9.40 -6.65 -5.54
C PHE A 1 -8.65 -5.72 -4.58
N ILE A 2 -8.18 -4.62 -5.08
CA ILE A 2 -7.52 -3.60 -4.26
C ILE A 2 -8.14 -2.24 -4.56
N CYS A 3 -8.43 -1.47 -3.52
CA CYS A 3 -9.13 -0.20 -3.61
C CYS A 3 -8.47 0.78 -2.65
N THR A 4 -8.39 2.06 -3.04
CA THR A 4 -7.73 3.08 -2.24
C THR A 4 -8.67 4.23 -1.96
N LEU A 5 -8.73 4.64 -0.69
CA LEU A 5 -9.47 5.81 -0.27
C LEU A 5 -8.52 6.78 0.42
N LYS A 6 -8.50 8.03 -0.04
CA LYS A 6 -7.66 9.08 0.55
C LYS A 6 -8.42 9.87 1.59
N ILE A 7 -7.79 10.08 2.77
CA ILE A 7 -8.30 10.95 3.81
C ILE A 7 -7.15 11.84 4.27
N LYS A 8 -7.07 13.06 3.72
CA LYS A 8 -6.02 14.03 4.00
C LYS A 8 -4.63 13.36 3.89
N ARG A 9 -3.86 13.30 4.96
CA ARG A 9 -2.51 12.71 4.95
C ARG A 9 -2.49 11.23 5.23
N LYS A 10 -3.67 10.61 5.36
CA LYS A 10 -3.80 9.18 5.55
C LYS A 10 -4.37 8.55 4.30
N VAL A 11 -3.95 7.34 4.03
CA VAL A 11 -4.43 6.58 2.89
C VAL A 11 -4.97 5.27 3.41
N ALA A 12 -6.23 4.97 3.13
CA ALA A 12 -6.83 3.70 3.45
C ALA A 12 -6.78 2.81 2.22
N ILE A 13 -6.22 1.62 2.35
CA ILE A 13 -6.13 0.66 1.26
C ILE A 13 -6.89 -0.59 1.68
N ASP A 14 -7.90 -0.92 0.89
CA ASP A 14 -8.68 -2.14 1.07
C ASP A 14 -8.20 -3.19 0.09
N PHE A 15 -8.10 -4.43 0.53
CA PHE A 15 -7.82 -5.53 -0.38
C PHE A 15 -8.57 -6.78 0.05
N LEU A 16 -8.91 -7.60 -0.93
CA LEU A 16 -9.68 -8.81 -0.75
C LEU A 16 -8.80 -10.03 -1.03
N LEU A 17 -8.76 -10.96 -0.07
CA LEU A 17 -8.02 -12.20 -0.23
C LEU A 17 -8.99 -13.36 -0.34
N PRO A 18 -8.86 -14.21 -1.38
CA PRO A 18 -9.70 -15.40 -1.49
C PRO A 18 -9.42 -16.43 -0.40
N THR A 19 -8.17 -16.50 0.07
CA THR A 19 -7.76 -17.34 1.19
C THR A 19 -6.78 -16.56 2.05
N ALA A 20 -6.65 -16.96 3.32
CA ALA A 20 -5.65 -16.38 4.21
C ALA A 20 -4.24 -16.65 3.67
N GLY A 21 -3.33 -15.71 3.87
CA GLY A 21 -1.94 -15.90 3.43
C GLY A 21 -1.07 -14.68 3.70
N GLU A 22 0.18 -14.80 3.25
CA GLU A 22 1.16 -13.75 3.40
C GLU A 22 0.97 -12.67 2.36
N VAL A 23 1.01 -11.41 2.79
CA VAL A 23 0.95 -10.25 1.90
C VAL A 23 2.16 -9.36 2.10
N ASP A 24 2.52 -8.64 1.05
CA ASP A 24 3.53 -7.57 1.07
C ASP A 24 2.92 -6.41 0.31
N LEU A 25 2.63 -5.33 1.04
CA LEU A 25 2.06 -4.12 0.45
C LEU A 25 3.05 -2.99 0.66
N ALA A 26 3.68 -2.57 -0.43
CA ALA A 26 4.75 -1.58 -0.40
C ALA A 26 4.48 -0.45 -1.38
N MET A 27 5.07 0.72 -1.10
CA MET A 27 4.97 1.89 -1.96
C MET A 27 6.31 2.20 -2.61
N PHE A 28 6.25 2.62 -3.88
CA PHE A 28 7.41 2.89 -4.70
C PHE A 28 7.29 4.27 -5.34
N ASN A 29 8.44 4.93 -5.53
CA ASN A 29 8.47 6.18 -6.28
C ASN A 29 8.53 5.89 -7.79
N LEU A 30 8.63 6.95 -8.60
CA LEU A 30 8.61 6.84 -10.06
C LEU A 30 9.83 6.12 -10.63
N VAL A 31 10.94 6.08 -9.90
CA VAL A 31 12.13 5.34 -10.34
C VAL A 31 12.17 3.92 -9.81
N GLY A 32 11.11 3.48 -9.13
CA GLY A 32 11.00 2.10 -8.67
C GLY A 32 11.65 1.81 -7.33
N GLN A 33 12.05 2.83 -6.58
CA GLN A 33 12.62 2.64 -5.26
C GLN A 33 11.50 2.43 -4.23
N ARG A 34 11.69 1.47 -3.34
CA ARG A 34 10.75 1.25 -2.23
C ARG A 34 10.88 2.41 -1.24
N VAL A 35 9.80 3.15 -1.04
CA VAL A 35 9.82 4.33 -0.16
C VAL A 35 9.00 4.14 1.10
N ALA A 36 8.10 3.16 1.13
CA ALA A 36 7.31 2.87 2.32
C ALA A 36 6.86 1.42 2.33
N LEU A 37 6.67 0.87 3.51
CA LEU A 37 6.06 -0.44 3.71
C LEU A 37 4.74 -0.23 4.44
N LEU A 38 3.64 -0.62 3.80
CA LEU A 38 2.31 -0.37 4.33
C LEU A 38 1.79 -1.55 5.14
N ALA A 39 2.07 -2.76 4.68
CA ALA A 39 1.66 -3.97 5.39
C ALA A 39 2.56 -5.13 4.96
N ALA A 40 2.86 -6.00 5.91
CA ALA A 40 3.60 -7.22 5.64
C ALA A 40 3.20 -8.26 6.69
N GLY A 41 3.03 -9.50 6.27
CA GLY A 41 2.72 -10.60 7.16
C GLY A 41 1.47 -11.33 6.76
N HIS A 42 0.93 -12.11 7.68
CA HIS A 42 -0.20 -12.97 7.46
C HIS A 42 -1.52 -12.22 7.66
N TYR A 43 -2.41 -12.29 6.67
CA TYR A 43 -3.72 -11.67 6.72
C TYR A 43 -4.81 -12.70 6.46
N PRO A 44 -6.00 -12.54 7.07
CA PRO A 44 -7.10 -13.48 6.88
C PRO A 44 -7.74 -13.34 5.50
N ALA A 45 -8.48 -14.36 5.11
CA ALA A 45 -9.34 -14.30 3.94
C ALA A 45 -10.41 -13.23 4.11
N GLY A 46 -10.90 -12.71 3.00
CA GLY A 46 -11.92 -11.69 2.98
C GLY A 46 -11.35 -10.29 2.86
N ARG A 47 -12.12 -9.32 3.31
CA ARG A 47 -11.76 -7.91 3.19
C ARG A 47 -10.80 -7.49 4.31
N ASN A 48 -9.72 -6.85 3.91
CA ASN A 48 -8.73 -6.29 4.84
C ASN A 48 -8.57 -4.81 4.56
N GLU A 49 -8.33 -4.02 5.61
CA GLU A 49 -8.06 -2.60 5.47
C GLU A 49 -6.75 -2.25 6.15
N VAL A 50 -5.93 -1.46 5.46
CA VAL A 50 -4.67 -0.95 6.00
C VAL A 50 -4.70 0.57 5.91
N ILE A 51 -4.38 1.23 7.00
CA ILE A 51 -4.27 2.69 7.06
C ILE A 51 -2.79 3.06 7.06
N TRP A 52 -2.37 3.83 6.05
CA TRP A 52 -1.01 4.34 5.96
C TRP A 52 -1.00 5.82 6.33
N ASN A 53 -0.07 6.21 7.17
CA ASN A 53 0.00 7.57 7.72
C ASN A 53 0.86 8.53 6.89
N GLY A 54 1.29 8.14 5.70
CA GLY A 54 2.06 9.00 4.81
C GLY A 54 3.55 9.06 5.11
N LEU A 55 4.06 8.19 5.98
CA LEU A 55 5.47 8.21 6.35
C LEU A 55 6.28 7.22 5.50
N ASP A 56 7.53 7.59 5.23
CA ASP A 56 8.47 6.72 4.53
C ASP A 56 9.09 5.68 5.49
N LEU A 57 10.05 4.90 4.98
CA LEU A 57 10.73 3.87 5.76
C LEU A 57 11.50 4.44 6.95
N GLY A 58 11.91 5.70 6.87
CA GLY A 58 12.63 6.37 7.94
C GLY A 58 11.74 7.12 8.92
N GLY A 59 10.40 7.03 8.76
CA GLY A 59 9.46 7.72 9.63
C GLY A 59 9.23 9.19 9.28
N ARG A 60 9.63 9.64 8.08
CA ARG A 60 9.45 11.00 7.62
C ARG A 60 8.27 11.09 6.65
N PRO A 61 7.55 12.22 6.61
CA PRO A 61 6.50 12.39 5.62
C PRO A 61 7.03 12.31 4.19
N LEU A 62 6.33 11.57 3.35
CA LEU A 62 6.64 11.56 1.92
C LEU A 62 6.20 12.87 1.28
N ALA A 63 6.97 13.34 0.31
CA ALA A 63 6.60 14.52 -0.46
C ALA A 63 5.35 14.26 -1.28
N ALA A 64 4.57 15.32 -1.53
CA ALA A 64 3.45 15.24 -2.45
C ALA A 64 3.94 14.83 -3.84
N GLY A 65 3.16 14.04 -4.54
CA GLY A 65 3.53 13.58 -5.88
C GLY A 65 2.90 12.25 -6.22
N VAL A 66 3.43 11.65 -7.28
CA VAL A 66 2.90 10.39 -7.81
C VAL A 66 3.75 9.23 -7.32
N TYR A 67 3.07 8.21 -6.84
CA TYR A 67 3.69 6.98 -6.34
C TYR A 67 2.92 5.78 -6.88
N PHE A 68 3.52 4.60 -6.73
CA PHE A 68 2.85 3.34 -7.02
C PHE A 68 2.88 2.49 -5.76
N TYR A 69 1.80 1.75 -5.49
CA TYR A 69 1.85 0.74 -4.46
C TYR A 69 1.59 -0.63 -5.08
N ARG A 70 2.23 -1.63 -4.51
CA ARG A 70 2.17 -3.00 -5.01
C ARG A 70 1.77 -3.93 -3.89
N LEU A 71 0.71 -4.70 -4.13
CA LEU A 71 0.30 -5.79 -3.26
C LEU A 71 0.78 -7.11 -3.86
N ARG A 72 1.56 -7.85 -3.11
CA ARG A 72 2.01 -9.20 -3.48
C ARG A 72 1.32 -10.21 -2.59
N TYR A 73 0.77 -11.25 -3.21
CA TYR A 73 0.02 -12.28 -2.50
C TYR A 73 -0.01 -13.53 -3.38
N ALA A 74 0.34 -14.68 -2.82
CA ALA A 74 0.24 -16.00 -3.48
C ALA A 74 0.89 -16.03 -4.86
N GLY A 75 2.07 -15.43 -5.01
CA GLY A 75 2.78 -15.39 -6.28
C GLY A 75 2.23 -14.39 -7.29
N ARG A 76 1.24 -13.59 -6.90
CA ARG A 76 0.65 -12.55 -7.73
C ARG A 76 1.03 -11.17 -7.24
N ALA A 77 0.94 -10.19 -8.14
CA ALA A 77 1.16 -8.80 -7.78
C ALA A 77 0.11 -7.93 -8.45
N ALA A 78 -0.41 -6.97 -7.70
CA ALA A 78 -1.28 -5.93 -8.22
C ALA A 78 -0.62 -4.58 -7.94
N VAL A 79 -0.56 -3.71 -8.97
CA VAL A 79 0.08 -2.40 -8.87
C VAL A 79 -0.94 -1.32 -9.17
N ARG A 80 -0.97 -0.29 -8.33
CA ARG A 80 -1.86 0.85 -8.52
C ARG A 80 -1.08 2.15 -8.36
N LYS A 81 -1.53 3.17 -9.08
CA LYS A 81 -0.98 4.52 -8.95
C LYS A 81 -1.67 5.25 -7.80
N LEU A 82 -0.89 6.03 -7.07
CA LEU A 82 -1.39 6.88 -5.99
C LEU A 82 -0.83 8.28 -6.15
N VAL A 83 -1.70 9.28 -6.04
CA VAL A 83 -1.27 10.67 -6.02
C VAL A 83 -1.40 11.17 -4.58
N LEU A 84 -0.27 11.54 -4.00
CA LEU A 84 -0.22 12.08 -2.65
C LEU A 84 -0.33 13.59 -2.71
N LEU A 85 -1.38 14.12 -2.12
CA LEU A 85 -1.62 15.56 -2.12
C LEU A 85 -0.92 16.25 -0.95
N PRO A 86 -0.58 17.54 -1.12
CA PRO A 86 0.05 18.31 -0.06
C PRO A 86 -0.86 18.54 1.14
#